data_3c2113e416887f1c32e85c2eae954c0a
#
_entry.id   3c2113e416887f1c32e85c2eae954c0a
#
_cell.length_a   1.000
_cell.length_b   1.000
_cell.length_c   1.000
_cell.angle_alpha   90.00
_cell.angle_beta   90.00
_cell.angle_gamma   90.00
#
_symmetry.space_group_name_H-M   'P 1'
#
loop_
_entity.id
_entity.type
_entity.pdbx_description
1 polymer ?
#
loop_
_entity_poly.entity_id
_entity_poly.type
_entity_poly.pdbx_seq_one_letter_code
_entity_poly.pdbx_strand_id
1 'polypeptide(L)'
;MTFAPMSRTHLPNLGLLLDVDGPIASPVTRTIAIPSIVTDLVALAAAGVPIAFITGRSDAFIREQVVEPLLAAGLADALRRPGARMYGVFEKGASWATIDAHGMGAVEVDASVSLGAAAADAVRQLVAAEFGNTMFFDETKRAMISVEQNPHIATADYVSEQARFQDAVYEVLTGDFGIGLRYRDRSMADGNGAMPFRIDPTIISTDIESVLLDKDRGAARALEQFAQLGPLPQRWRTVGDSRSDYKMADQLHADGFEVAHVDVRPSDGILERDYPVITEGDLVNDEAGAAFLAYWRAQFGPEPG
;
A
#
# COMPACT_ATOMS: atom_id res chain seq x y z
N MET A 1 -16.48 -49.75 6.27
CA MET A 1 -15.46 -48.70 6.34
C MET A 1 -16.17 -47.39 6.57
N THR A 2 -16.14 -46.90 7.79
CA THR A 2 -16.79 -45.63 8.17
C THR A 2 -15.79 -44.51 7.91
N PHE A 3 -16.04 -43.70 6.91
CA PHE A 3 -15.25 -42.48 6.71
C PHE A 3 -15.54 -41.52 7.86
N ALA A 4 -14.54 -41.24 8.68
CA ALA A 4 -14.61 -40.18 9.66
C ALA A 4 -14.85 -38.86 8.90
N PRO A 5 -15.80 -38.00 9.36
CA PRO A 5 -15.98 -36.68 8.73
C PRO A 5 -14.67 -35.91 8.87
N MET A 6 -14.11 -35.45 7.74
CA MET A 6 -13.03 -34.48 7.74
C MET A 6 -13.48 -33.28 8.59
N SER A 7 -12.76 -33.02 9.67
CA SER A 7 -12.94 -31.81 10.47
C SER A 7 -12.91 -30.63 9.50
N ARG A 8 -14.01 -29.89 9.40
CA ARG A 8 -14.04 -28.60 8.73
C ARG A 8 -13.13 -27.70 9.57
N THR A 9 -11.93 -27.47 9.13
CA THR A 9 -11.08 -26.41 9.67
C THR A 9 -11.84 -25.10 9.45
N HIS A 10 -12.42 -24.56 10.51
CA HIS A 10 -13.04 -23.24 10.46
C HIS A 10 -11.92 -22.23 10.22
N LEU A 11 -11.89 -21.63 9.02
CA LEU A 11 -10.99 -20.52 8.73
C LEU A 11 -11.31 -19.35 9.67
N PRO A 12 -10.31 -18.57 10.10
CA PRO A 12 -10.52 -17.38 10.89
C PRO A 12 -11.50 -16.41 10.23
N ASN A 13 -12.45 -15.87 11.01
CA ASN A 13 -13.31 -14.80 10.53
C ASN A 13 -12.63 -13.44 10.72
N LEU A 14 -11.41 -13.32 10.20
CA LEU A 14 -10.59 -12.11 10.24
C LEU A 14 -9.84 -11.97 8.92
N GLY A 15 -9.80 -10.75 8.36
CA GLY A 15 -8.91 -10.34 7.29
C GLY A 15 -8.14 -9.07 7.66
N LEU A 16 -6.95 -8.89 7.10
CA LEU A 16 -6.06 -7.76 7.38
C LEU A 16 -5.72 -6.99 6.10
N LEU A 17 -5.92 -5.67 6.13
CA LEU A 17 -5.40 -4.73 5.14
C LEU A 17 -4.39 -3.81 5.84
N LEU A 18 -3.15 -3.89 5.42
CA LEU A 18 -2.01 -3.28 6.11
C LEU A 18 -1.35 -2.25 5.21
N ASP A 19 -1.23 -1.01 5.67
CA ASP A 19 -0.18 -0.15 5.14
C ASP A 19 1.19 -0.73 5.50
N VAL A 20 2.22 -0.32 4.79
CA VAL A 20 3.57 -0.85 4.98
C VAL A 20 4.47 0.13 5.71
N ASP A 21 4.55 1.37 5.22
CA ASP A 21 5.35 2.41 5.87
C ASP A 21 4.68 2.81 7.19
N GLY A 22 5.41 2.70 8.26
CA GLY A 22 4.89 2.92 9.62
C GLY A 22 4.53 1.59 10.30
N PRO A 23 3.39 0.95 10.01
CA PRO A 23 2.95 -0.19 10.81
C PRO A 23 3.76 -1.48 10.61
N ILE A 24 4.40 -1.69 9.46
CA ILE A 24 5.13 -2.91 9.13
C ILE A 24 6.62 -2.63 8.95
N ALA A 25 6.95 -1.65 8.14
CA ALA A 25 8.32 -1.17 7.94
C ALA A 25 8.56 0.09 8.77
N SER A 26 9.65 0.11 9.50
CA SER A 26 10.05 1.27 10.30
C SER A 26 10.18 2.52 9.42
N PRO A 27 9.61 3.65 9.81
CA PRO A 27 9.75 4.90 9.05
C PRO A 27 11.19 5.42 9.01
N VAL A 28 12.06 4.91 9.90
CA VAL A 28 13.48 5.31 9.98
C VAL A 28 14.34 4.48 9.05
N THR A 29 14.25 3.13 9.14
CA THR A 29 15.09 2.21 8.37
C THR A 29 14.47 1.80 7.05
N ARG A 30 13.15 1.98 6.88
CA ARG A 30 12.34 1.53 5.73
C ARG A 30 12.40 0.02 5.50
N THR A 31 12.64 -0.74 6.57
CA THR A 31 12.70 -2.20 6.58
C THR A 31 11.87 -2.72 7.74
N ILE A 32 11.55 -4.01 7.76
CA ILE A 32 10.93 -4.65 8.93
C ILE A 32 12.00 -4.77 10.02
N ALA A 33 12.03 -3.80 10.93
CA ALA A 33 13.04 -3.72 11.99
C ALA A 33 12.72 -4.63 13.19
N ILE A 34 11.44 -4.95 13.42
CA ILE A 34 10.98 -5.76 14.55
C ILE A 34 10.73 -7.21 14.07
N PRO A 35 11.56 -8.19 14.50
CA PRO A 35 11.47 -9.57 13.99
C PRO A 35 10.11 -10.25 14.26
N SER A 36 9.38 -9.88 15.33
CA SER A 36 8.08 -10.46 15.64
C SER A 36 7.03 -10.14 14.54
N ILE A 37 7.11 -9.00 13.86
CA ILE A 37 6.23 -8.66 12.74
C ILE A 37 6.30 -9.76 11.67
N VAL A 38 7.51 -10.19 11.30
CA VAL A 38 7.71 -11.24 10.31
C VAL A 38 7.10 -12.57 10.78
N THR A 39 7.40 -12.99 12.00
CA THR A 39 6.92 -14.28 12.53
C THR A 39 5.40 -14.30 12.72
N ASP A 40 4.81 -13.18 13.12
CA ASP A 40 3.37 -13.06 13.36
C ASP A 40 2.58 -13.02 12.05
N LEU A 41 3.07 -12.30 11.03
CA LEU A 41 2.48 -12.32 9.68
C LEU A 41 2.50 -13.72 9.07
N VAL A 42 3.62 -14.46 9.19
CA VAL A 42 3.72 -15.84 8.71
C VAL A 42 2.74 -16.75 9.45
N ALA A 43 2.63 -16.62 10.77
CA ALA A 43 1.71 -17.42 11.57
C ALA A 43 0.24 -17.14 11.24
N LEU A 44 -0.13 -15.88 11.05
CA LEU A 44 -1.50 -15.47 10.66
C LEU A 44 -1.84 -15.97 9.25
N ALA A 45 -0.91 -15.88 8.30
CA ALA A 45 -1.09 -16.46 6.97
C ALA A 45 -1.27 -17.99 7.04
N ALA A 46 -0.46 -18.68 7.86
CA ALA A 46 -0.57 -20.11 8.08
C ALA A 46 -1.90 -20.54 8.71
N ALA A 47 -2.53 -19.67 9.51
CA ALA A 47 -3.87 -19.89 10.06
C ALA A 47 -5.00 -19.68 9.04
N GLY A 48 -4.71 -19.13 7.86
CA GLY A 48 -5.68 -18.84 6.82
C GLY A 48 -6.31 -17.43 6.93
N VAL A 49 -5.71 -16.51 7.66
CA VAL A 49 -6.09 -15.09 7.66
C VAL A 49 -5.67 -14.48 6.32
N PRO A 50 -6.58 -13.95 5.50
CA PRO A 50 -6.20 -13.21 4.29
C PRO A 50 -5.53 -11.89 4.67
N ILE A 51 -4.36 -11.63 4.06
CA ILE A 51 -3.54 -10.44 4.33
C ILE A 51 -3.23 -9.73 3.02
N ALA A 52 -3.52 -8.42 2.94
CA ALA A 52 -3.04 -7.59 1.84
C ALA A 52 -2.21 -6.41 2.36
N PHE A 53 -1.08 -6.18 1.69
CA PHE A 53 -0.28 -4.96 1.85
C PHE A 53 -0.79 -3.91 0.86
N ILE A 54 -1.23 -2.74 1.34
CA ILE A 54 -1.77 -1.66 0.51
C ILE A 54 -0.91 -0.42 0.71
N THR A 55 -0.15 -0.06 -0.31
CA THR A 55 0.90 0.96 -0.19
C THR A 55 0.97 1.89 -1.41
N GLY A 56 1.54 3.08 -1.21
CA GLY A 56 1.98 3.94 -2.31
C GLY A 56 3.31 3.50 -2.94
N ARG A 57 4.05 2.58 -2.29
CA ARG A 57 5.32 2.06 -2.79
C ARG A 57 5.15 1.21 -4.05
N SER A 58 6.26 0.98 -4.76
CA SER A 58 6.33 0.06 -5.89
C SER A 58 6.34 -1.40 -5.46
N ASP A 59 6.07 -2.30 -6.42
CA ASP A 59 6.20 -3.74 -6.21
C ASP A 59 7.62 -4.19 -5.88
N ALA A 60 8.64 -3.52 -6.44
CA ALA A 60 10.03 -3.81 -6.14
C ALA A 60 10.36 -3.62 -4.66
N PHE A 61 9.92 -2.51 -4.08
CA PHE A 61 10.10 -2.26 -2.64
C PHE A 61 9.44 -3.34 -1.79
N ILE A 62 8.19 -3.70 -2.09
CA ILE A 62 7.46 -4.71 -1.31
C ILE A 62 8.09 -6.09 -1.48
N ARG A 63 8.55 -6.44 -2.66
CA ARG A 63 9.26 -7.69 -2.91
C ARG A 63 10.49 -7.82 -2.00
N GLU A 64 11.35 -6.81 -2.02
CA GLU A 64 12.65 -6.85 -1.32
C GLU A 64 12.52 -6.64 0.19
N GLN A 65 11.69 -5.69 0.62
CA GLN A 65 11.65 -5.27 2.02
C GLN A 65 10.59 -6.00 2.86
N VAL A 66 9.62 -6.66 2.22
CA VAL A 66 8.53 -7.36 2.93
C VAL A 66 8.49 -8.84 2.56
N VAL A 67 8.35 -9.17 1.26
CA VAL A 67 8.10 -10.56 0.85
C VAL A 67 9.32 -11.44 1.05
N GLU A 68 10.52 -10.99 0.70
CA GLU A 68 11.74 -11.77 0.91
C GLU A 68 12.02 -12.10 2.39
N PRO A 69 11.92 -11.16 3.34
CA PRO A 69 11.99 -11.47 4.77
C PRO A 69 10.94 -12.49 5.25
N LEU A 70 9.69 -12.36 4.77
CA LEU A 70 8.63 -13.30 5.11
C LEU A 70 8.92 -14.71 4.55
N LEU A 71 9.43 -14.82 3.32
CA LEU A 71 9.83 -16.11 2.72
C LEU A 71 10.96 -16.75 3.49
N ALA A 72 11.97 -15.97 3.90
CA ALA A 72 13.06 -16.45 4.73
C ALA A 72 12.58 -16.99 6.10
N ALA A 73 11.43 -16.50 6.59
CA ALA A 73 10.80 -16.93 7.83
C ALA A 73 9.75 -18.05 7.66
N GLY A 74 9.62 -18.64 6.46
CA GLY A 74 8.72 -19.77 6.22
C GLY A 74 7.37 -19.43 5.61
N LEU A 75 7.18 -18.24 5.04
CA LEU A 75 5.93 -17.87 4.37
C LEU A 75 5.53 -18.86 3.26
N ALA A 76 6.50 -19.44 2.54
CA ALA A 76 6.22 -20.42 1.49
C ALA A 76 5.41 -21.62 2.00
N ASP A 77 5.71 -22.14 3.19
CA ASP A 77 4.98 -23.24 3.80
C ASP A 77 3.64 -22.78 4.37
N ALA A 78 3.57 -21.56 4.91
CA ALA A 78 2.33 -20.96 5.38
C ALA A 78 1.30 -20.83 4.24
N LEU A 79 1.73 -20.34 3.07
CA LEU A 79 0.85 -20.11 1.92
C LEU A 79 0.41 -21.39 1.18
N ARG A 80 0.98 -22.57 1.51
CA ARG A 80 0.48 -23.88 1.05
C ARG A 80 -0.69 -24.39 1.89
N ARG A 81 -0.99 -23.75 3.02
CA ARG A 81 -2.08 -24.19 3.90
C ARG A 81 -3.45 -23.75 3.35
N PRO A 82 -4.51 -24.52 3.63
CA PRO A 82 -5.85 -24.19 3.19
C PRO A 82 -6.31 -22.81 3.70
N GLY A 83 -6.83 -21.99 2.80
CA GLY A 83 -7.36 -20.65 3.11
C GLY A 83 -6.31 -19.54 3.18
N ALA A 84 -5.01 -19.87 3.18
CA ALA A 84 -3.95 -18.88 3.15
C ALA A 84 -3.98 -18.09 1.83
N ARG A 85 -4.06 -16.77 1.94
CA ARG A 85 -4.14 -15.84 0.80
C ARG A 85 -3.37 -14.58 1.15
N MET A 86 -2.49 -14.14 0.26
CA MET A 86 -1.74 -12.91 0.45
C MET A 86 -1.61 -12.13 -0.86
N TYR A 87 -1.76 -10.81 -0.79
CA TYR A 87 -1.64 -9.91 -1.94
C TYR A 87 -0.78 -8.69 -1.61
N GLY A 88 -0.09 -8.20 -2.63
CA GLY A 88 0.46 -6.85 -2.65
C GLY A 88 -0.38 -5.98 -3.56
N VAL A 89 -0.77 -4.80 -3.08
CA VAL A 89 -1.45 -3.75 -3.84
C VAL A 89 -0.59 -2.50 -3.74
N PHE A 90 -0.06 -2.09 -4.86
CA PHE A 90 0.97 -1.06 -4.99
C PHE A 90 0.42 0.19 -5.64
N GLU A 91 1.15 1.29 -5.52
CA GLU A 91 0.80 2.55 -6.17
C GLU A 91 -0.66 2.95 -5.92
N LYS A 92 -1.10 2.84 -4.64
CA LYS A 92 -2.45 3.23 -4.20
C LYS A 92 -3.58 2.51 -4.98
N GLY A 93 -3.35 1.25 -5.40
CA GLY A 93 -4.34 0.44 -6.12
C GLY A 93 -4.20 0.43 -7.63
N ALA A 94 -3.14 1.05 -8.19
CA ALA A 94 -2.87 1.05 -9.62
C ALA A 94 -2.25 -0.24 -10.13
N SER A 95 -1.53 -0.97 -9.27
CA SER A 95 -0.93 -2.25 -9.61
C SER A 95 -1.03 -3.23 -8.43
N TRP A 96 -0.99 -4.54 -8.72
CA TRP A 96 -1.12 -5.58 -7.71
C TRP A 96 -0.47 -6.89 -8.14
N ALA A 97 -0.17 -7.74 -7.18
CA ALA A 97 0.31 -9.09 -7.41
C ALA A 97 -0.15 -10.05 -6.31
N THR A 98 -0.35 -11.31 -6.69
CA THR A 98 -0.48 -12.41 -5.74
C THR A 98 0.88 -12.67 -5.10
N ILE A 99 0.87 -12.94 -3.80
CA ILE A 99 2.02 -13.45 -3.06
C ILE A 99 1.69 -14.89 -2.69
N ASP A 100 2.44 -15.84 -3.26
CA ASP A 100 2.24 -17.26 -3.07
C ASP A 100 3.49 -17.97 -2.51
N ALA A 101 3.49 -19.31 -2.51
CA ALA A 101 4.61 -20.11 -2.00
C ALA A 101 5.91 -19.94 -2.81
N HIS A 102 5.88 -19.31 -3.96
CA HIS A 102 7.03 -19.02 -4.80
C HIS A 102 7.49 -17.56 -4.69
N GLY A 103 6.78 -16.76 -3.91
CA GLY A 103 7.00 -15.34 -3.71
C GLY A 103 5.98 -14.46 -4.42
N MET A 104 6.38 -13.24 -4.77
CA MET A 104 5.52 -12.31 -5.50
C MET A 104 5.42 -12.72 -6.97
N GLY A 105 4.19 -12.96 -7.43
CA GLY A 105 3.87 -13.30 -8.81
C GLY A 105 4.07 -12.14 -9.80
N ALA A 106 3.53 -12.32 -11.00
CA ALA A 106 3.52 -11.26 -12.02
C ALA A 106 2.68 -10.08 -11.53
N VAL A 107 3.18 -8.87 -11.77
CA VAL A 107 2.46 -7.64 -11.41
C VAL A 107 1.49 -7.28 -12.51
N GLU A 108 0.24 -7.16 -12.14
CA GLU A 108 -0.82 -6.62 -12.97
C GLU A 108 -0.91 -5.11 -12.81
N VAL A 109 -1.21 -4.39 -13.89
CA VAL A 109 -1.30 -2.92 -13.91
C VAL A 109 -2.64 -2.51 -14.50
N ASP A 110 -3.32 -1.59 -13.83
CA ASP A 110 -4.53 -0.97 -14.37
C ASP A 110 -4.18 0.16 -15.34
N ALA A 111 -4.19 -0.16 -16.63
CA ALA A 111 -3.88 0.81 -17.68
C ALA A 111 -4.84 2.02 -17.70
N SER A 112 -6.03 1.90 -17.13
CA SER A 112 -7.03 2.99 -17.14
C SER A 112 -6.67 4.16 -16.21
N VAL A 113 -5.74 3.94 -15.26
CA VAL A 113 -5.27 4.95 -14.31
C VAL A 113 -3.79 5.30 -14.52
N SER A 114 -3.16 4.72 -15.55
CA SER A 114 -1.73 4.92 -15.82
C SER A 114 -1.50 6.14 -16.71
N LEU A 115 -0.43 6.87 -16.44
CA LEU A 115 0.12 7.85 -17.37
C LEU A 115 0.81 7.11 -18.53
N GLY A 116 0.61 7.60 -19.76
CA GLY A 116 1.23 6.99 -20.94
C GLY A 116 2.76 7.08 -20.91
N ALA A 117 3.42 6.11 -21.54
CA ALA A 117 4.89 6.01 -21.57
C ALA A 117 5.57 7.30 -22.09
N ALA A 118 5.00 7.95 -23.10
CA ALA A 118 5.55 9.19 -23.66
C ALA A 118 5.56 10.34 -22.64
N ALA A 119 4.51 10.45 -21.80
CA ALA A 119 4.46 11.44 -20.72
C ALA A 119 5.49 11.12 -19.63
N ALA A 120 5.63 9.84 -19.27
CA ALA A 120 6.65 9.40 -18.31
C ALA A 120 8.07 9.69 -18.82
N ASP A 121 8.33 9.44 -20.09
CA ASP A 121 9.62 9.74 -20.73
C ASP A 121 9.94 11.23 -20.74
N ALA A 122 8.94 12.08 -20.99
CA ALA A 122 9.13 13.53 -20.94
C ALA A 122 9.45 14.03 -19.52
N VAL A 123 8.78 13.50 -18.49
CA VAL A 123 9.09 13.84 -17.10
C VAL A 123 10.49 13.35 -16.72
N ARG A 124 10.87 12.14 -17.13
CA ARG A 124 12.22 11.60 -16.92
C ARG A 124 13.30 12.51 -17.54
N GLN A 125 13.09 12.96 -18.77
CA GLN A 125 14.00 13.87 -19.45
C GLN A 125 14.07 15.24 -18.76
N LEU A 126 12.92 15.79 -18.33
CA LEU A 126 12.88 17.03 -17.56
C LEU A 126 13.70 16.92 -16.26
N VAL A 127 13.53 15.84 -15.50
CA VAL A 127 14.30 15.59 -14.26
C VAL A 127 15.79 15.52 -14.59
N ALA A 128 16.19 14.72 -15.59
CA ALA A 128 17.59 14.56 -15.96
C ALA A 128 18.25 15.87 -16.42
N ALA A 129 17.52 16.72 -17.14
CA ALA A 129 18.03 17.96 -17.71
C ALA A 129 18.15 19.09 -16.67
N GLU A 130 17.17 19.22 -15.75
CA GLU A 130 17.07 20.41 -14.92
C GLU A 130 17.12 20.15 -13.40
N PHE A 131 16.75 18.91 -12.95
CA PHE A 131 16.52 18.63 -11.54
C PHE A 131 17.37 17.48 -10.98
N GLY A 132 18.17 16.80 -11.82
CA GLY A 132 18.93 15.61 -11.44
C GLY A 132 19.91 15.78 -10.27
N ASN A 133 20.26 17.01 -9.91
CA ASN A 133 21.11 17.29 -8.74
C ASN A 133 20.36 17.09 -7.40
N THR A 134 19.05 17.30 -7.37
CA THR A 134 18.25 17.30 -6.14
C THR A 134 17.23 16.18 -6.08
N MET A 135 16.81 15.65 -7.22
CA MET A 135 15.80 14.62 -7.29
C MET A 135 16.05 13.62 -8.42
N PHE A 136 15.40 12.47 -8.36
CA PHE A 136 15.48 11.43 -9.39
C PHE A 136 14.08 10.91 -9.75
N PHE A 137 13.94 10.42 -10.98
CA PHE A 137 12.75 9.72 -11.45
C PHE A 137 12.76 8.28 -10.90
N ASP A 138 11.70 7.87 -10.21
CA ASP A 138 11.57 6.50 -9.69
C ASP A 138 11.18 5.53 -10.81
N GLU A 139 12.17 4.80 -11.33
CA GLU A 139 11.99 3.81 -12.39
C GLU A 139 11.24 2.56 -11.95
N THR A 140 10.93 2.43 -10.66
CA THR A 140 10.24 1.24 -10.14
C THR A 140 8.72 1.34 -10.23
N LYS A 141 8.17 2.55 -10.48
CA LYS A 141 6.72 2.77 -10.66
C LYS A 141 6.25 2.27 -12.02
N ARG A 142 5.04 1.73 -12.06
CA ARG A 142 4.44 1.13 -13.26
C ARG A 142 3.28 1.92 -13.84
N ALA A 143 2.53 2.60 -13.00
CA ALA A 143 1.31 3.32 -13.39
C ALA A 143 1.38 4.81 -13.12
N MET A 144 1.83 5.19 -11.93
CA MET A 144 2.07 6.58 -11.58
C MET A 144 3.50 7.00 -11.91
N ILE A 145 3.76 8.29 -11.93
CA ILE A 145 5.10 8.85 -11.95
C ILE A 145 5.43 9.35 -10.56
N SER A 146 6.59 8.97 -10.03
CA SER A 146 7.12 9.54 -8.78
C SER A 146 8.50 10.12 -9.04
N VAL A 147 8.72 11.34 -8.56
CA VAL A 147 10.03 12.00 -8.60
C VAL A 147 10.44 12.26 -7.16
N GLU A 148 11.46 11.56 -6.72
CA GLU A 148 11.87 11.50 -5.33
C GLU A 148 13.13 12.31 -5.04
N GLN A 149 13.27 12.71 -3.78
CA GLN A 149 14.49 13.34 -3.26
C GLN A 149 15.68 12.42 -3.41
N ASN A 150 16.79 12.92 -3.94
CA ASN A 150 18.06 12.20 -3.94
C ASN A 150 18.51 11.90 -2.48
N PRO A 151 18.92 10.65 -2.16
CA PRO A 151 19.20 10.23 -0.77
C PRO A 151 20.29 11.05 -0.05
N HIS A 152 21.18 11.69 -0.80
CA HIS A 152 22.32 12.47 -0.25
C HIS A 152 22.04 13.98 -0.16
N ILE A 153 20.85 14.41 -0.58
CA ILE A 153 20.43 15.82 -0.54
C ILE A 153 19.62 16.09 0.73
N ALA A 154 19.86 17.23 1.37
CA ALA A 154 19.06 17.65 2.51
C ALA A 154 17.60 17.93 2.06
N THR A 155 16.63 17.56 2.90
CA THR A 155 15.21 17.75 2.59
C THR A 155 14.87 19.23 2.33
N ALA A 156 15.53 20.17 3.00
CA ALA A 156 15.33 21.61 2.75
C ALA A 156 15.72 22.03 1.33
N ASP A 157 16.80 21.45 0.79
CA ASP A 157 17.27 21.75 -0.58
C ASP A 157 16.30 21.14 -1.61
N TYR A 158 15.83 19.90 -1.38
CA TYR A 158 14.80 19.27 -2.19
C TYR A 158 13.52 20.11 -2.22
N VAL A 159 12.98 20.48 -1.05
CA VAL A 159 11.73 21.24 -0.94
C VAL A 159 11.85 22.62 -1.63
N SER A 160 13.02 23.24 -1.62
CA SER A 160 13.25 24.52 -2.31
C SER A 160 13.10 24.40 -3.84
N GLU A 161 13.46 23.25 -4.43
CA GLU A 161 13.36 22.96 -5.86
C GLU A 161 12.04 22.31 -6.26
N GLN A 162 11.36 21.68 -5.31
CA GLN A 162 10.15 20.89 -5.55
C GLN A 162 9.03 21.71 -6.22
N ALA A 163 8.79 22.94 -5.77
CA ALA A 163 7.77 23.79 -6.35
C ALA A 163 8.09 24.15 -7.83
N ARG A 164 9.37 24.44 -8.14
CA ARG A 164 9.84 24.72 -9.50
C ARG A 164 9.65 23.51 -10.42
N PHE A 165 9.97 22.30 -9.90
CA PHE A 165 9.73 21.05 -10.64
C PHE A 165 8.23 20.85 -10.91
N GLN A 166 7.38 21.03 -9.89
CA GLN A 166 5.93 20.85 -10.04
C GLN A 166 5.33 21.82 -11.07
N ASP A 167 5.79 23.06 -11.10
CA ASP A 167 5.37 24.04 -12.12
C ASP A 167 5.84 23.60 -13.52
N ALA A 168 7.11 23.19 -13.66
CA ALA A 168 7.66 22.76 -14.95
C ALA A 168 6.94 21.51 -15.48
N VAL A 169 6.71 20.48 -14.64
CA VAL A 169 6.02 19.26 -15.07
C VAL A 169 4.54 19.52 -15.39
N TYR A 170 3.89 20.45 -14.68
CA TYR A 170 2.52 20.85 -15.02
C TYR A 170 2.47 21.42 -16.45
N GLU A 171 3.38 22.34 -16.82
CA GLU A 171 3.43 22.93 -18.16
C GLU A 171 3.72 21.88 -19.25
N VAL A 172 4.68 20.98 -19.01
CA VAL A 172 5.01 19.90 -19.95
C VAL A 172 3.79 19.00 -20.19
N LEU A 173 3.18 18.50 -19.12
CA LEU A 173 2.09 17.52 -19.25
C LEU A 173 0.82 18.12 -19.83
N THR A 174 0.49 19.35 -19.49
CA THR A 174 -0.73 20.02 -20.00
C THR A 174 -0.50 20.62 -21.38
N GLY A 175 0.67 21.22 -21.64
CA GLY A 175 0.99 21.91 -22.92
C GLY A 175 1.36 20.95 -24.03
N ASP A 176 2.33 20.07 -23.81
CA ASP A 176 2.88 19.21 -24.87
C ASP A 176 2.04 17.94 -25.07
N PHE A 177 1.40 17.42 -24.01
CA PHE A 177 0.64 16.17 -24.05
C PHE A 177 -0.87 16.35 -23.94
N GLY A 178 -1.38 17.56 -23.61
CA GLY A 178 -2.80 17.81 -23.44
C GLY A 178 -3.45 16.99 -22.33
N ILE A 179 -2.66 16.56 -21.32
CA ILE A 179 -3.14 15.76 -20.21
C ILE A 179 -3.99 16.62 -19.27
N GLY A 180 -5.19 16.13 -18.95
CA GLY A 180 -6.05 16.75 -17.95
C GLY A 180 -5.47 16.59 -16.55
N LEU A 181 -5.09 17.71 -15.90
CA LEU A 181 -4.25 17.71 -14.71
C LEU A 181 -4.72 18.75 -13.69
N ARG A 182 -4.68 18.37 -12.40
CA ARG A 182 -4.89 19.26 -11.25
C ARG A 182 -3.60 19.45 -10.47
N TYR A 183 -3.32 20.69 -10.12
CA TYR A 183 -2.17 21.03 -9.28
C TYR A 183 -2.48 22.28 -8.46
N ARG A 184 -2.61 22.13 -7.14
CA ARG A 184 -3.02 23.21 -6.21
C ARG A 184 -4.33 23.85 -6.66
N ASP A 185 -4.33 25.17 -6.91
CA ASP A 185 -5.45 25.97 -7.45
C ASP A 185 -5.51 25.99 -8.99
N ARG A 186 -4.55 25.38 -9.68
CA ARG A 186 -4.48 25.27 -11.14
C ARG A 186 -5.14 23.98 -11.62
N SER A 187 -5.82 24.07 -12.73
CA SER A 187 -6.36 22.89 -13.40
C SER A 187 -6.46 23.13 -14.91
N MET A 188 -6.16 22.10 -15.69
CA MET A 188 -6.33 22.03 -17.12
C MET A 188 -7.15 20.79 -17.45
N ALA A 189 -8.21 20.94 -18.21
CA ALA A 189 -8.96 19.80 -18.74
C ALA A 189 -8.28 19.27 -20.02
N ASP A 190 -8.37 17.97 -20.23
CA ASP A 190 -7.97 17.32 -21.49
C ASP A 190 -8.94 17.66 -22.65
N GLY A 191 -8.69 17.12 -23.83
CA GLY A 191 -9.54 17.33 -25.01
C GLY A 191 -10.99 16.84 -24.86
N ASN A 192 -11.30 16.06 -23.82
CA ASN A 192 -12.63 15.55 -23.47
C ASN A 192 -13.29 16.34 -22.33
N GLY A 193 -12.62 17.37 -21.80
CA GLY A 193 -13.08 18.13 -20.65
C GLY A 193 -12.83 17.48 -19.30
N ALA A 194 -12.02 16.41 -19.22
CA ALA A 194 -11.71 15.68 -17.99
C ALA A 194 -10.36 16.11 -17.39
N MET A 195 -10.20 15.88 -16.08
CA MET A 195 -8.97 16.09 -15.34
C MET A 195 -8.66 14.82 -14.54
N PRO A 196 -8.23 13.75 -15.22
CA PRO A 196 -8.06 12.44 -14.60
C PRO A 196 -6.80 12.30 -13.73
N PHE A 197 -5.88 13.27 -13.78
CA PHE A 197 -4.63 13.23 -13.03
C PHE A 197 -4.45 14.42 -12.09
N ARG A 198 -3.57 14.23 -11.11
CA ARG A 198 -3.13 15.26 -10.15
C ARG A 198 -1.62 15.20 -9.93
N ILE A 199 -1.03 16.35 -9.55
CA ILE A 199 0.29 16.41 -8.95
C ILE A 199 0.09 16.46 -7.44
N ASP A 200 0.64 15.46 -6.73
CA ASP A 200 0.50 15.26 -5.30
C ASP A 200 1.88 15.30 -4.63
N PRO A 201 2.27 16.46 -4.02
CA PRO A 201 3.55 16.58 -3.35
C PRO A 201 3.51 15.90 -1.97
N THR A 202 4.59 15.19 -1.65
CA THR A 202 4.91 14.72 -0.31
C THR A 202 6.15 15.44 0.22
N ILE A 203 6.62 15.08 1.43
CA ILE A 203 7.84 15.68 2.01
C ILE A 203 9.09 15.32 1.19
N ILE A 204 9.10 14.13 0.56
CA ILE A 204 10.27 13.55 -0.11
C ILE A 204 10.03 13.16 -1.56
N SER A 205 8.82 13.34 -2.08
CA SER A 205 8.47 13.04 -3.48
C SER A 205 7.46 14.02 -4.04
N THR A 206 7.34 14.01 -5.35
CA THR A 206 6.20 14.55 -6.10
C THR A 206 5.64 13.40 -6.92
N ASP A 207 4.40 13.02 -6.64
CA ASP A 207 3.68 11.99 -7.35
C ASP A 207 2.78 12.64 -8.42
N ILE A 208 2.79 12.09 -9.62
CA ILE A 208 1.84 12.45 -10.69
C ILE A 208 1.01 11.21 -10.95
N GLU A 209 -0.26 11.28 -10.57
CA GLU A 209 -1.09 10.10 -10.44
C GLU A 209 -2.54 10.36 -10.83
N SER A 210 -3.29 9.31 -11.12
CA SER A 210 -4.74 9.43 -11.34
C SER A 210 -5.44 9.88 -10.07
N VAL A 211 -6.44 10.75 -10.22
CA VAL A 211 -7.30 11.19 -9.11
C VAL A 211 -8.10 10.04 -8.47
N LEU A 212 -8.14 8.88 -9.13
CA LEU A 212 -8.81 7.67 -8.64
C LEU A 212 -7.91 6.82 -7.74
N LEU A 213 -6.60 7.13 -7.64
CA LEU A 213 -5.67 6.36 -6.84
C LEU A 213 -5.68 6.84 -5.39
N ASP A 214 -6.06 5.93 -4.49
CA ASP A 214 -5.97 6.13 -3.04
C ASP A 214 -6.13 4.77 -2.33
N LYS A 215 -6.08 4.76 -1.00
CA LYS A 215 -6.14 3.55 -0.17
C LYS A 215 -7.48 2.81 -0.24
N ASP A 216 -8.61 3.49 -0.47
CA ASP A 216 -9.93 2.89 -0.73
C ASP A 216 -9.92 2.01 -1.99
N ARG A 217 -9.36 2.54 -3.10
CA ARG A 217 -9.17 1.75 -4.31
C ARG A 217 -8.28 0.53 -4.06
N GLY A 218 -7.21 0.69 -3.28
CA GLY A 218 -6.36 -0.41 -2.88
C GLY A 218 -7.11 -1.49 -2.11
N ALA A 219 -7.96 -1.09 -1.17
CA ALA A 219 -8.82 -1.99 -0.40
C ALA A 219 -9.81 -2.75 -1.28
N ALA A 220 -10.53 -2.04 -2.17
CA ALA A 220 -11.45 -2.64 -3.14
C ALA A 220 -10.74 -3.68 -4.02
N ARG A 221 -9.55 -3.36 -4.53
CA ARG A 221 -8.74 -4.27 -5.34
C ARG A 221 -8.35 -5.53 -4.54
N ALA A 222 -7.92 -5.39 -3.30
CA ALA A 222 -7.58 -6.53 -2.45
C ALA A 222 -8.78 -7.44 -2.22
N LEU A 223 -9.97 -6.90 -1.94
CA LEU A 223 -11.21 -7.67 -1.78
C LEU A 223 -11.60 -8.43 -3.05
N GLU A 224 -11.51 -7.78 -4.21
CA GLU A 224 -11.75 -8.44 -5.51
C GLU A 224 -10.85 -9.67 -5.70
N GLN A 225 -9.55 -9.53 -5.40
CA GLN A 225 -8.60 -10.63 -5.54
C GLN A 225 -8.87 -11.75 -4.53
N PHE A 226 -9.13 -11.43 -3.28
CA PHE A 226 -9.48 -12.44 -2.28
C PHE A 226 -10.76 -13.18 -2.61
N ALA A 227 -11.78 -12.51 -3.13
CA ALA A 227 -13.06 -13.11 -3.48
C ALA A 227 -12.95 -14.16 -4.60
N GLN A 228 -11.98 -14.02 -5.51
CA GLN A 228 -11.71 -15.01 -6.56
C GLN A 228 -11.22 -16.35 -6.00
N LEU A 229 -10.57 -16.33 -4.84
CA LEU A 229 -10.00 -17.53 -4.20
C LEU A 229 -10.91 -18.15 -3.14
N GLY A 230 -12.05 -17.55 -2.83
CA GLY A 230 -12.99 -18.10 -1.87
C GLY A 230 -13.75 -17.04 -1.06
N PRO A 231 -14.59 -17.46 -0.11
CA PRO A 231 -15.40 -16.53 0.66
C PRO A 231 -14.53 -15.58 1.47
N LEU A 232 -15.00 -14.33 1.58
CA LEU A 232 -14.35 -13.30 2.40
C LEU A 232 -14.76 -13.46 3.86
N PRO A 233 -13.87 -13.19 4.84
CA PRO A 233 -14.26 -13.04 6.23
C PRO A 233 -15.18 -11.82 6.39
N GLN A 234 -16.06 -11.86 7.40
CA GLN A 234 -16.94 -10.73 7.70
C GLN A 234 -16.25 -9.64 8.52
N ARG A 235 -15.19 -9.98 9.21
CA ARG A 235 -14.44 -9.07 10.09
C ARG A 235 -13.12 -8.69 9.44
N TRP A 236 -12.83 -7.38 9.43
CA TRP A 236 -11.59 -6.84 8.89
C TRP A 236 -10.92 -5.88 9.87
N ARG A 237 -9.59 -5.85 9.79
CA ARG A 237 -8.78 -4.83 10.45
C ARG A 237 -7.90 -4.17 9.42
N THR A 238 -7.94 -2.84 9.40
CA THR A 238 -7.01 -2.03 8.61
C THR A 238 -6.00 -1.40 9.54
N VAL A 239 -4.76 -1.27 9.12
CA VAL A 239 -3.67 -0.70 9.93
C VAL A 239 -2.95 0.35 9.10
N GLY A 240 -2.73 1.52 9.65
CA GLY A 240 -2.01 2.59 8.98
C GLY A 240 -1.54 3.69 9.93
N ASP A 241 -0.66 4.56 9.42
CA ASP A 241 -0.04 5.65 10.18
C ASP A 241 -0.49 7.04 9.69
N SER A 242 -1.35 7.11 8.70
CA SER A 242 -1.76 8.35 8.07
C SER A 242 -3.28 8.46 7.88
N ARG A 243 -3.76 9.69 7.65
CA ARG A 243 -5.17 9.94 7.39
C ARG A 243 -5.71 9.24 6.14
N SER A 244 -4.83 8.99 5.15
CA SER A 244 -5.23 8.26 3.94
C SER A 244 -5.54 6.79 4.20
N ASP A 245 -4.96 6.19 5.25
CA ASP A 245 -5.15 4.78 5.57
C ASP A 245 -6.55 4.48 6.12
N TYR A 246 -7.20 5.47 6.73
CA TYR A 246 -8.62 5.36 7.12
C TYR A 246 -9.53 5.00 5.94
N LYS A 247 -9.17 5.40 4.72
CA LYS A 247 -9.95 5.09 3.52
C LYS A 247 -10.05 3.60 3.22
N MET A 248 -9.09 2.79 3.68
CA MET A 248 -9.23 1.32 3.62
C MET A 248 -10.43 0.85 4.46
N ALA A 249 -10.56 1.37 5.67
CA ALA A 249 -11.67 1.05 6.55
C ALA A 249 -12.99 1.68 6.08
N ASP A 250 -12.96 2.91 5.57
CA ASP A 250 -14.12 3.58 4.98
C ASP A 250 -14.72 2.72 3.85
N GLN A 251 -13.88 2.16 2.95
CA GLN A 251 -14.32 1.27 1.88
C GLN A 251 -14.94 -0.01 2.41
N LEU A 252 -14.28 -0.70 3.35
CA LEU A 252 -14.79 -1.93 3.96
C LEU A 252 -16.12 -1.70 4.69
N HIS A 253 -16.25 -0.58 5.39
CA HIS A 253 -17.47 -0.21 6.08
C HIS A 253 -18.63 0.05 5.10
N ALA A 254 -18.35 0.76 4.01
CA ALA A 254 -19.33 1.01 2.95
C ALA A 254 -19.79 -0.30 2.27
N ASP A 255 -18.91 -1.30 2.15
CA ASP A 255 -19.23 -2.62 1.62
C ASP A 255 -19.96 -3.53 2.63
N GLY A 256 -20.21 -3.06 3.86
CA GLY A 256 -20.99 -3.75 4.89
C GLY A 256 -20.20 -4.77 5.73
N PHE A 257 -18.88 -4.70 5.74
CA PHE A 257 -18.06 -5.53 6.62
C PHE A 257 -18.00 -4.98 8.06
N GLU A 258 -17.75 -5.86 9.03
CA GLU A 258 -17.37 -5.49 10.39
C GLU A 258 -15.90 -5.04 10.39
N VAL A 259 -15.66 -3.74 10.47
CA VAL A 259 -14.32 -3.16 10.37
C VAL A 259 -13.93 -2.43 11.65
N ALA A 260 -12.63 -2.42 11.96
CA ALA A 260 -12.00 -1.42 12.82
C ALA A 260 -10.66 -1.00 12.19
N HIS A 261 -10.36 0.29 12.30
CA HIS A 261 -9.07 0.84 11.88
C HIS A 261 -8.12 0.89 13.08
N VAL A 262 -6.87 0.48 12.86
CA VAL A 262 -5.78 0.62 13.82
C VAL A 262 -4.92 1.79 13.36
N ASP A 263 -4.95 2.87 14.12
CA ASP A 263 -4.11 4.04 13.89
C ASP A 263 -2.83 3.90 14.73
N VAL A 264 -1.70 3.70 14.04
CA VAL A 264 -0.39 3.55 14.69
C VAL A 264 0.35 4.88 14.87
N ARG A 265 -0.27 6.00 14.52
CA ARG A 265 0.29 7.36 14.75
C ARG A 265 -0.78 8.34 15.23
N PRO A 266 -1.42 8.08 16.38
CA PRO A 266 -2.56 8.86 16.85
C PRO A 266 -2.22 10.31 17.21
N SER A 267 -0.94 10.68 17.31
CA SER A 267 -0.49 12.07 17.54
C SER A 267 -0.90 13.04 16.44
N ASP A 268 -1.18 12.54 15.22
CA ASP A 268 -1.65 13.36 14.09
C ASP A 268 -3.16 13.68 14.20
N GLY A 269 -3.82 13.18 15.23
CA GLY A 269 -5.25 13.33 15.50
C GLY A 269 -6.08 12.19 14.92
N ILE A 270 -6.79 11.49 15.80
CA ILE A 270 -7.70 10.41 15.47
C ILE A 270 -8.93 10.98 14.75
N LEU A 271 -9.31 10.39 13.62
CA LEU A 271 -10.52 10.76 12.90
C LEU A 271 -11.74 10.06 13.49
N GLU A 272 -12.81 10.81 13.74
CA GLU A 272 -14.10 10.21 14.10
C GLU A 272 -14.70 9.45 12.92
N ARG A 273 -15.16 8.22 13.17
CA ARG A 273 -15.78 7.33 12.20
C ARG A 273 -16.92 6.54 12.81
N ASP A 274 -17.82 6.02 11.96
CA ASP A 274 -18.93 5.16 12.37
C ASP A 274 -18.48 3.72 12.71
N TYR A 275 -17.18 3.46 12.69
CA TYR A 275 -16.55 2.20 13.12
C TYR A 275 -15.43 2.48 14.15
N PRO A 276 -15.04 1.47 14.94
CA PRO A 276 -13.98 1.65 15.94
C PRO A 276 -12.64 2.05 15.34
N VAL A 277 -12.00 3.06 15.92
CA VAL A 277 -10.60 3.38 15.73
C VAL A 277 -9.84 2.97 16.97
N ILE A 278 -8.80 2.17 16.79
CA ILE A 278 -8.04 1.52 17.86
C ILE A 278 -6.61 2.05 17.86
N THR A 279 -6.07 2.30 19.04
CA THR A 279 -4.67 2.68 19.26
C THR A 279 -4.06 1.79 20.35
N GLU A 280 -2.75 1.69 20.44
CA GLU A 280 -2.06 0.83 21.43
C GLU A 280 -1.23 1.67 22.40
N GLY A 281 -1.89 2.24 23.40
CA GLY A 281 -1.23 3.02 24.45
C GLY A 281 -0.32 4.11 23.88
N ASP A 282 0.95 4.11 24.29
CA ASP A 282 1.97 5.05 23.82
C ASP A 282 2.84 4.49 22.67
N LEU A 283 2.54 3.26 22.19
CA LEU A 283 3.27 2.66 21.06
C LEU A 283 2.88 3.33 19.75
N VAL A 284 3.86 3.51 18.89
CA VAL A 284 3.68 4.16 17.57
C VAL A 284 4.35 3.35 16.47
N ASN A 285 3.90 3.56 15.24
CA ASN A 285 4.46 2.97 14.03
C ASN A 285 4.61 1.43 14.13
N ASP A 286 5.79 0.91 13.84
CA ASP A 286 6.09 -0.53 13.82
C ASP A 286 6.04 -1.18 15.21
N GLU A 287 6.26 -0.44 16.30
CA GLU A 287 6.05 -0.96 17.66
C GLU A 287 4.55 -1.23 17.91
N ALA A 288 3.67 -0.32 17.54
CA ALA A 288 2.22 -0.52 17.62
C ALA A 288 1.77 -1.63 16.66
N GLY A 289 2.28 -1.63 15.42
CA GLY A 289 2.03 -2.69 14.44
C GLY A 289 2.40 -4.07 14.96
N ALA A 290 3.57 -4.21 15.60
CA ALA A 290 4.02 -5.46 16.21
C ALA A 290 3.09 -5.92 17.34
N ALA A 291 2.65 -4.99 18.20
CA ALA A 291 1.74 -5.32 19.31
C ALA A 291 0.38 -5.86 18.80
N PHE A 292 -0.21 -5.23 17.78
CA PHE A 292 -1.44 -5.70 17.18
C PHE A 292 -1.30 -7.03 16.44
N LEU A 293 -0.21 -7.24 15.71
CA LEU A 293 0.04 -8.53 15.06
C LEU A 293 0.19 -9.65 16.10
N ALA A 294 0.91 -9.40 17.20
CA ALA A 294 1.04 -10.34 18.30
C ALA A 294 -0.32 -10.67 18.95
N TYR A 295 -1.18 -9.65 19.17
CA TYR A 295 -2.53 -9.82 19.68
C TYR A 295 -3.39 -10.70 18.75
N TRP A 296 -3.38 -10.46 17.44
CA TRP A 296 -4.16 -11.28 16.50
C TRP A 296 -3.58 -12.67 16.33
N ARG A 297 -2.25 -12.81 16.36
CA ARG A 297 -1.61 -14.14 16.37
C ARG A 297 -2.05 -14.97 17.59
N ALA A 298 -2.14 -14.36 18.76
CA ALA A 298 -2.59 -15.06 19.97
C ALA A 298 -4.05 -15.55 19.87
N GLN A 299 -4.89 -14.85 19.10
CA GLN A 299 -6.31 -15.21 18.90
C GLN A 299 -6.55 -16.17 17.74
N PHE A 300 -5.82 -16.04 16.65
CA PHE A 300 -6.11 -16.69 15.37
C PHE A 300 -4.94 -17.51 14.84
N GLY A 301 -3.75 -17.35 15.38
CA GLY A 301 -2.57 -18.10 14.98
C GLY A 301 -2.65 -19.57 15.41
N PRO A 302 -1.81 -20.45 14.83
CA PRO A 302 -1.70 -21.82 15.30
C PRO A 302 -1.18 -21.83 16.74
N GLU A 303 -1.66 -22.81 17.54
CA GLU A 303 -1.14 -23.03 18.88
C GLU A 303 0.39 -23.22 18.83
N PRO A 304 1.13 -22.62 19.78
CA PRO A 304 2.57 -22.88 19.86
C PRO A 304 2.80 -24.36 20.15
N GLY A 305 3.46 -25.04 19.22
CA GLY A 305 3.79 -26.47 19.32
C GLY A 305 4.87 -26.77 20.37
#